data_10f2101f26faaa02737f7aef707c03ac
#
_entry.id   10f2101f26faaa02737f7aef707c03ac
#
_cell.length_a   1.000
_cell.length_b   1.000
_cell.length_c   1.000
_cell.angle_alpha   90.00
_cell.angle_beta   90.00
_cell.angle_gamma   90.00
#
_symmetry.space_group_name_H-M   'P 1'
#
loop_
_entity.id
_entity.type
_entity.pdbx_description
1 polymer ?
#
loop_
_entity_poly.entity_id
_entity_poly.type
_entity_poly.pdbx_seq_one_letter_code
_entity_poly.pdbx_strand_id
1 'polypeptide(L)'
;MTFAFDDVDGLRIARAGTGPRLIIAVHGITASLMSWGAVARRLPGEWTLVAMDLRGRGHSAGLPGPYGLPRHAEDVLRVAEHVGADGGTVLTGHSMGAYVAVLAAARRDFARVVLVDGGLPFPPLPEGVDPDAALAAALGPALDRLRQTYPSAEAYVEFFRNHPAFAGHWSDDVEEYVRYDLTGPEGALRSRAVPEAVRADGRWLHTEQAALTTALEAVKAPMTLLRAPRGLLNQDVPMLPDDLAAPWAARLPGLRDEVVPDCNHYTIVFDDRCVATLLDRLTAP
;
A
#
# COMPACT_ATOMS: atom_id res chain seq x y z
N MET A 1 -18.20 0.31 -10.00
CA MET A 1 -17.74 -1.05 -10.38
C MET A 1 -17.56 -1.81 -9.08
N THR A 2 -18.06 -3.02 -8.98
CA THR A 2 -18.06 -3.80 -7.73
C THR A 2 -16.88 -4.76 -7.75
N PHE A 3 -16.17 -4.90 -6.64
CA PHE A 3 -15.17 -5.95 -6.47
C PHE A 3 -15.81 -7.33 -6.41
N ALA A 4 -15.25 -8.28 -7.15
CA ALA A 4 -15.49 -9.71 -6.98
C ALA A 4 -14.39 -10.29 -6.09
N PHE A 5 -14.79 -10.83 -4.94
CA PHE A 5 -13.86 -11.38 -3.95
C PHE A 5 -13.55 -12.85 -4.20
N ASP A 6 -12.31 -13.24 -3.93
CA ASP A 6 -11.81 -14.60 -4.03
C ASP A 6 -10.72 -14.82 -2.97
N ASP A 7 -10.28 -16.07 -2.76
CA ASP A 7 -9.25 -16.43 -1.80
C ASP A 7 -8.17 -17.32 -2.45
N VAL A 8 -6.92 -16.99 -2.20
CA VAL A 8 -5.75 -17.73 -2.66
C VAL A 8 -4.96 -18.22 -1.43
N ASP A 9 -5.10 -19.48 -1.07
CA ASP A 9 -4.47 -20.06 0.13
C ASP A 9 -4.72 -19.25 1.42
N GLY A 10 -5.95 -18.72 1.55
CA GLY A 10 -6.35 -17.89 2.67
C GLY A 10 -6.00 -16.38 2.53
N LEU A 11 -5.32 -16.00 1.46
CA LEU A 11 -5.16 -14.59 1.09
C LEU A 11 -6.40 -14.09 0.39
N ARG A 12 -7.09 -13.10 0.96
CA ARG A 12 -8.21 -12.43 0.31
C ARG A 12 -7.72 -11.58 -0.83
N ILE A 13 -8.31 -11.78 -2.01
CA ILE A 13 -8.12 -10.91 -3.16
C ILE A 13 -9.47 -10.33 -3.61
N ALA A 14 -9.40 -9.22 -4.33
CA ALA A 14 -10.56 -8.59 -4.96
C ALA A 14 -10.22 -8.23 -6.41
N ARG A 15 -11.12 -8.62 -7.34
CA ARG A 15 -10.98 -8.33 -8.77
C ARG A 15 -11.96 -7.25 -9.18
N ALA A 16 -11.49 -6.28 -9.94
CA ALA A 16 -12.31 -5.28 -10.61
C ALA A 16 -11.94 -5.22 -12.09
N GLY A 17 -12.95 -5.15 -12.97
CA GLY A 17 -12.75 -5.24 -14.42
C GLY A 17 -12.70 -6.68 -14.92
N THR A 18 -12.73 -6.82 -16.26
CA THR A 18 -12.72 -8.11 -16.97
C THR A 18 -11.79 -8.07 -18.19
N GLY A 19 -10.97 -7.02 -18.29
CA GLY A 19 -10.01 -6.86 -19.38
C GLY A 19 -8.88 -7.87 -19.31
N PRO A 20 -8.20 -8.15 -20.44
CA PRO A 20 -7.12 -9.14 -20.50
C PRO A 20 -5.80 -8.67 -19.87
N ARG A 21 -5.63 -7.37 -19.64
CA ARG A 21 -4.40 -6.80 -19.05
C ARG A 21 -4.53 -6.75 -17.54
N LEU A 22 -3.51 -7.21 -16.81
CA LEU A 22 -3.55 -7.34 -15.35
C LEU A 22 -2.75 -6.25 -14.64
N ILE A 23 -3.34 -5.74 -13.55
CA ILE A 23 -2.65 -4.96 -12.53
C ILE A 23 -2.79 -5.69 -11.21
N ILE A 24 -1.68 -5.96 -10.52
CA ILE A 24 -1.68 -6.45 -9.14
C ILE A 24 -1.36 -5.28 -8.21
N ALA A 25 -2.18 -5.08 -7.18
CA ALA A 25 -2.12 -3.92 -6.31
C ALA A 25 -1.97 -4.30 -4.83
N VAL A 26 -0.97 -3.72 -4.17
CA VAL A 26 -0.54 -4.02 -2.80
C VAL A 26 -0.70 -2.80 -1.90
N HIS A 27 -1.43 -2.94 -0.80
CA HIS A 27 -1.77 -1.84 0.12
C HIS A 27 -0.69 -1.55 1.17
N GLY A 28 -0.85 -0.43 1.92
CA GLY A 28 0.05 0.03 2.98
C GLY A 28 -0.05 -0.74 4.30
N ILE A 29 0.80 -0.36 5.27
CA ILE A 29 1.07 -1.13 6.51
C ILE A 29 -0.15 -1.37 7.42
N THR A 30 -1.08 -0.43 7.53
CA THR A 30 -2.31 -0.56 8.33
C THR A 30 -3.57 -0.51 7.47
N ALA A 31 -3.43 -0.70 6.15
CA ALA A 31 -4.50 -0.61 5.19
C ALA A 31 -5.11 -1.99 4.82
N SER A 32 -5.90 -2.02 3.78
CA SER A 32 -6.54 -3.20 3.19
C SER A 32 -6.63 -3.05 1.67
N LEU A 33 -7.04 -4.11 0.98
CA LEU A 33 -7.29 -4.09 -0.47
C LEU A 33 -8.28 -2.99 -0.91
N MET A 34 -9.17 -2.55 -0.01
CA MET A 34 -10.13 -1.49 -0.31
C MET A 34 -9.50 -0.10 -0.51
N SER A 35 -8.22 0.09 -0.15
CA SER A 35 -7.49 1.32 -0.53
C SER A 35 -7.38 1.52 -2.05
N TRP A 36 -7.66 0.48 -2.83
CA TRP A 36 -7.67 0.50 -4.29
C TRP A 36 -9.07 0.69 -4.89
N GLY A 37 -10.10 0.96 -4.07
CA GLY A 37 -11.49 1.11 -4.50
C GLY A 37 -11.69 2.24 -5.52
N ALA A 38 -11.11 3.41 -5.27
CA ALA A 38 -11.18 4.55 -6.17
C ALA A 38 -10.50 4.29 -7.53
N VAL A 39 -9.38 3.56 -7.53
CA VAL A 39 -8.68 3.11 -8.75
C VAL A 39 -9.55 2.09 -9.50
N ALA A 40 -10.10 1.10 -8.78
CA ALA A 40 -10.96 0.07 -9.37
C ALA A 40 -12.18 0.67 -10.09
N ARG A 41 -12.81 1.67 -9.48
CA ARG A 41 -14.01 2.32 -10.04
C ARG A 41 -13.74 3.04 -11.37
N ARG A 42 -12.52 3.52 -11.58
CA ARG A 42 -12.11 4.28 -12.78
C ARG A 42 -11.27 3.48 -13.75
N LEU A 43 -11.13 2.17 -13.53
CA LEU A 43 -10.27 1.31 -14.33
C LEU A 43 -10.77 1.25 -15.78
N PRO A 44 -9.91 1.47 -16.79
CA PRO A 44 -10.28 1.29 -18.19
C PRO A 44 -10.68 -0.16 -18.50
N GLY A 45 -11.61 -0.35 -19.45
CA GLY A 45 -12.27 -1.63 -19.71
C GLY A 45 -11.35 -2.76 -20.18
N GLU A 46 -10.18 -2.46 -20.74
CA GLU A 46 -9.17 -3.44 -21.16
C GLU A 46 -8.33 -3.99 -19.99
N TRP A 47 -8.54 -3.48 -18.76
CA TRP A 47 -7.77 -3.86 -17.58
C TRP A 47 -8.59 -4.63 -16.56
N THR A 48 -7.91 -5.47 -15.82
CA THR A 48 -8.37 -6.10 -14.58
C THR A 48 -7.41 -5.72 -13.46
N LEU A 49 -7.93 -5.12 -12.40
CA LEU A 49 -7.21 -4.86 -11.16
C LEU A 49 -7.43 -6.03 -10.20
N VAL A 50 -6.35 -6.57 -9.66
CA VAL A 50 -6.35 -7.56 -8.58
C VAL A 50 -5.71 -6.92 -7.36
N ALA A 51 -6.51 -6.48 -6.41
CA ALA A 51 -6.05 -5.99 -5.11
C ALA A 51 -6.04 -7.16 -4.10
N MET A 52 -5.10 -7.16 -3.16
CA MET A 52 -4.99 -8.22 -2.16
C MET A 52 -4.90 -7.65 -0.74
N ASP A 53 -5.49 -8.37 0.22
CA ASP A 53 -5.19 -8.14 1.64
C ASP A 53 -3.88 -8.85 1.99
N LEU A 54 -2.94 -8.10 2.50
CA LEU A 54 -1.69 -8.67 3.01
C LEU A 54 -1.97 -9.51 4.29
N ARG A 55 -1.16 -10.48 4.52
CA ARG A 55 -1.14 -11.32 5.74
C ARG A 55 -1.21 -10.43 7.00
N GLY A 56 -2.13 -10.74 7.92
CA GLY A 56 -2.36 -9.95 9.12
C GLY A 56 -3.17 -8.66 8.89
N ARG A 57 -3.81 -8.49 7.72
CA ARG A 57 -4.68 -7.34 7.38
C ARG A 57 -5.97 -7.80 6.72
N GLY A 58 -6.98 -6.96 6.80
CA GLY A 58 -8.28 -7.19 6.16
C GLY A 58 -8.82 -8.59 6.45
N HIS A 59 -9.33 -9.27 5.44
CA HIS A 59 -9.81 -10.65 5.58
C HIS A 59 -8.70 -11.72 5.53
N SER A 60 -7.44 -11.33 5.30
CA SER A 60 -6.25 -12.18 5.48
C SER A 60 -5.66 -12.09 6.89
N ALA A 61 -6.34 -11.42 7.84
CA ALA A 61 -5.87 -11.22 9.21
C ALA A 61 -5.62 -12.53 9.97
N GLY A 62 -6.35 -13.60 9.65
CA GLY A 62 -6.21 -14.92 10.27
C GLY A 62 -5.01 -15.75 9.82
N LEU A 63 -4.28 -15.31 8.79
CA LEU A 63 -3.09 -16.03 8.35
C LEU A 63 -1.95 -15.90 9.36
N PRO A 64 -1.30 -17.03 9.74
CA PRO A 64 -0.21 -17.00 10.71
C PRO A 64 1.05 -16.33 10.16
N GLY A 65 1.96 -15.91 11.06
CA GLY A 65 3.32 -15.55 10.68
C GLY A 65 4.11 -16.68 9.98
N PRO A 66 5.35 -16.44 9.63
CA PRO A 66 6.06 -15.21 9.93
C PRO A 66 5.53 -14.02 9.15
N TYR A 67 5.62 -12.83 9.74
CA TYR A 67 5.38 -11.56 9.09
C TYR A 67 6.70 -10.99 8.55
N GLY A 68 6.66 -9.82 7.93
CA GLY A 68 7.80 -9.16 7.31
C GLY A 68 7.67 -9.09 5.80
N LEU A 69 8.28 -8.08 5.19
CA LEU A 69 8.06 -7.74 3.78
C LEU A 69 8.48 -8.85 2.80
N PRO A 70 9.55 -9.65 3.04
CA PRO A 70 9.87 -10.79 2.17
C PRO A 70 8.74 -11.82 2.09
N ARG A 71 8.03 -12.06 3.21
CA ARG A 71 6.89 -12.97 3.23
C ARG A 71 5.70 -12.41 2.45
N HIS A 72 5.45 -11.11 2.56
CA HIS A 72 4.43 -10.44 1.74
C HIS A 72 4.78 -10.50 0.26
N ALA A 73 6.05 -10.34 -0.11
CA ALA A 73 6.49 -10.50 -1.51
C ALA A 73 6.24 -11.93 -2.03
N GLU A 74 6.45 -12.97 -1.22
CA GLU A 74 6.10 -14.35 -1.57
C GLU A 74 4.58 -14.51 -1.77
N ASP A 75 3.78 -13.89 -0.91
CA ASP A 75 2.32 -13.90 -1.03
C ASP A 75 1.86 -13.17 -2.33
N VAL A 76 2.49 -12.05 -2.70
CA VAL A 76 2.27 -11.36 -3.99
C VAL A 76 2.58 -12.26 -5.17
N LEU A 77 3.72 -12.97 -5.14
CA LEU A 77 4.12 -13.89 -6.22
C LEU A 77 3.15 -15.08 -6.33
N ARG A 78 2.63 -15.58 -5.22
CA ARG A 78 1.60 -16.63 -5.20
C ARG A 78 0.28 -16.14 -5.81
N VAL A 79 -0.17 -14.93 -5.45
CA VAL A 79 -1.33 -14.29 -6.07
C VAL A 79 -1.09 -14.10 -7.58
N ALA A 80 0.09 -13.62 -7.98
CA ALA A 80 0.45 -13.43 -9.38
C ALA A 80 0.36 -14.75 -10.18
N GLU A 81 0.84 -15.86 -9.62
CA GLU A 81 0.72 -17.18 -10.22
C GLU A 81 -0.75 -17.62 -10.36
N HIS A 82 -1.52 -17.49 -9.29
CA HIS A 82 -2.94 -17.86 -9.26
C HIS A 82 -3.78 -17.11 -10.29
N VAL A 83 -3.51 -15.82 -10.49
CA VAL A 83 -4.27 -14.99 -11.45
C VAL A 83 -3.75 -15.10 -12.88
N GLY A 84 -2.72 -15.92 -13.14
CA GLY A 84 -2.12 -16.09 -14.45
C GLY A 84 -1.33 -14.87 -14.91
N ALA A 85 -0.69 -14.15 -13.98
CA ALA A 85 0.15 -13.01 -14.31
C ALA A 85 1.32 -13.43 -15.19
N ASP A 86 1.64 -12.63 -16.17
CA ASP A 86 2.73 -12.81 -17.14
C ASP A 86 3.65 -11.59 -17.19
N GLY A 87 4.56 -11.54 -18.17
CA GLY A 87 5.44 -10.40 -18.40
C GLY A 87 4.73 -9.12 -18.85
N GLY A 88 3.44 -9.17 -19.20
CA GLY A 88 2.58 -8.03 -19.51
C GLY A 88 1.87 -7.44 -18.28
N THR A 89 1.97 -8.09 -17.14
CA THR A 89 1.31 -7.68 -15.89
C THR A 89 2.02 -6.47 -15.26
N VAL A 90 1.24 -5.51 -14.79
CA VAL A 90 1.72 -4.35 -14.03
C VAL A 90 1.62 -4.64 -12.53
N LEU A 91 2.66 -4.30 -11.78
CA LEU A 91 2.67 -4.38 -10.32
C LEU A 91 2.65 -2.98 -9.72
N THR A 92 1.78 -2.75 -8.73
CA THR A 92 1.76 -1.49 -7.99
C THR A 92 1.67 -1.73 -6.49
N GLY A 93 2.19 -0.80 -5.73
CA GLY A 93 2.06 -0.81 -4.28
C GLY A 93 2.03 0.59 -3.72
N HIS A 94 1.25 0.78 -2.66
CA HIS A 94 1.15 2.03 -1.93
C HIS A 94 1.85 1.92 -0.57
N SER A 95 2.63 2.94 -0.19
CA SER A 95 3.29 2.98 1.12
C SER A 95 4.15 1.72 1.34
N MET A 96 3.96 0.96 2.42
CA MET A 96 4.61 -0.32 2.63
C MET A 96 4.42 -1.29 1.45
N GLY A 97 3.26 -1.28 0.79
CA GLY A 97 3.02 -2.11 -0.39
C GLY A 97 3.97 -1.84 -1.56
N ALA A 98 4.50 -0.61 -1.67
CA ALA A 98 5.52 -0.29 -2.67
C ALA A 98 6.85 -1.01 -2.40
N TYR A 99 7.25 -1.13 -1.14
CA TYR A 99 8.44 -1.91 -0.75
C TYR A 99 8.23 -3.41 -1.01
N VAL A 100 7.02 -3.92 -0.74
CA VAL A 100 6.65 -5.30 -1.07
C VAL A 100 6.69 -5.51 -2.59
N ALA A 101 6.21 -4.54 -3.38
CA ALA A 101 6.26 -4.60 -4.85
C ALA A 101 7.70 -4.63 -5.37
N VAL A 102 8.63 -3.86 -4.80
CA VAL A 102 10.07 -3.91 -5.13
C VAL A 102 10.63 -5.31 -4.86
N LEU A 103 10.36 -5.89 -3.68
CA LEU A 103 10.85 -7.22 -3.31
C LEU A 103 10.29 -8.33 -4.21
N ALA A 104 9.04 -8.20 -4.66
CA ALA A 104 8.42 -9.14 -5.58
C ALA A 104 8.99 -8.97 -7.01
N ALA A 105 9.14 -7.73 -7.49
CA ALA A 105 9.66 -7.42 -8.82
C ALA A 105 11.15 -7.76 -8.98
N ALA A 106 11.93 -7.78 -7.90
CA ALA A 106 13.31 -8.28 -7.90
C ALA A 106 13.40 -9.80 -8.17
N ARG A 107 12.29 -10.54 -7.99
CA ARG A 107 12.23 -12.01 -8.08
C ARG A 107 11.43 -12.52 -9.29
N ARG A 108 10.64 -11.66 -9.92
CA ARG A 108 9.81 -11.97 -11.10
C ARG A 108 9.73 -10.75 -12.01
N ASP A 109 9.76 -10.97 -13.32
CA ASP A 109 9.59 -9.91 -14.31
C ASP A 109 8.11 -9.47 -14.40
N PHE A 110 7.90 -8.15 -14.45
CA PHE A 110 6.64 -7.47 -14.69
C PHE A 110 6.82 -6.48 -15.85
N ALA A 111 5.73 -6.07 -16.50
CA ALA A 111 5.78 -5.06 -17.56
C ALA A 111 6.31 -3.73 -17.05
N ARG A 112 5.88 -3.35 -15.85
CA ARG A 112 6.31 -2.15 -15.12
C ARG A 112 5.95 -2.27 -13.63
N VAL A 113 6.59 -1.43 -12.83
CA VAL A 113 6.28 -1.30 -11.39
C VAL A 113 5.93 0.16 -11.10
N VAL A 114 4.76 0.41 -10.50
CA VAL A 114 4.36 1.74 -10.07
C VAL A 114 4.37 1.79 -8.54
N LEU A 115 5.29 2.57 -8.01
CA LEU A 115 5.51 2.77 -6.59
C LEU A 115 4.75 4.03 -6.16
N VAL A 116 3.81 3.91 -5.23
CA VAL A 116 2.97 5.01 -4.78
C VAL A 116 3.37 5.39 -3.35
N ASP A 117 4.04 6.49 -3.22
CA ASP A 117 4.49 7.11 -1.96
C ASP A 117 5.19 6.14 -0.99
N GLY A 118 6.11 5.34 -1.55
CA GLY A 118 6.88 4.31 -0.84
C GLY A 118 7.88 3.63 -1.78
N GLY A 119 8.62 2.62 -1.28
CA GLY A 119 9.50 1.76 -2.09
C GLY A 119 10.97 2.20 -2.15
N LEU A 120 11.33 3.37 -1.67
CA LEU A 120 12.73 3.79 -1.56
C LEU A 120 13.28 3.49 -0.16
N PRO A 121 14.51 2.96 -0.04
CA PRO A 121 15.15 2.76 1.25
C PRO A 121 15.27 4.07 2.06
N PHE A 122 14.86 4.02 3.32
CA PHE A 122 15.06 5.12 4.26
C PHE A 122 16.53 5.22 4.70
N PRO A 123 16.98 6.38 5.16
CA PRO A 123 18.23 6.49 5.87
C PRO A 123 18.27 5.51 7.06
N PRO A 124 19.46 4.95 7.40
CA PRO A 124 19.58 4.11 8.58
C PRO A 124 19.13 4.86 9.84
N LEU A 125 18.51 4.14 10.76
CA LEU A 125 18.18 4.71 12.06
C LEU A 125 19.48 5.17 12.76
N PRO A 126 19.45 6.29 13.48
CA PRO A 126 20.58 6.70 14.32
C PRO A 126 20.95 5.60 15.33
N GLU A 127 22.22 5.53 15.70
CA GLU A 127 22.72 4.56 16.68
C GLU A 127 21.94 4.67 18.00
N GLY A 128 21.50 3.53 18.53
CA GLY A 128 20.73 3.46 19.78
C GLY A 128 19.23 3.75 19.65
N VAL A 129 18.73 4.10 18.46
CA VAL A 129 17.28 4.26 18.26
C VAL A 129 16.63 2.89 18.10
N ASP A 130 15.65 2.60 18.97
CA ASP A 130 14.84 1.37 18.86
C ASP A 130 13.90 1.45 17.65
N PRO A 131 13.91 0.45 16.73
CA PRO A 131 13.01 0.42 15.57
C PRO A 131 11.52 0.48 15.92
N ASP A 132 11.12 -0.10 17.07
CA ASP A 132 9.72 -0.04 17.50
C ASP A 132 9.34 1.38 17.96
N ALA A 133 10.26 2.11 18.59
CA ALA A 133 10.06 3.51 18.94
C ALA A 133 10.01 4.40 17.69
N ALA A 134 10.86 4.15 16.70
CA ALA A 134 10.81 4.86 15.41
C ALA A 134 9.50 4.63 14.68
N LEU A 135 9.02 3.39 14.64
CA LEU A 135 7.72 3.04 14.08
C LEU A 135 6.57 3.75 14.82
N ALA A 136 6.62 3.77 16.16
CA ALA A 136 5.62 4.47 16.96
C ALA A 136 5.63 5.99 16.71
N ALA A 137 6.78 6.59 16.53
CA ALA A 137 6.91 8.01 16.18
C ALA A 137 6.33 8.32 14.80
N ALA A 138 6.54 7.42 13.82
CA ALA A 138 6.05 7.60 12.45
C ALA A 138 4.54 7.34 12.31
N LEU A 139 3.99 6.32 13.00
CA LEU A 139 2.64 5.82 12.82
C LEU A 139 1.74 6.00 14.05
N GLY A 140 2.16 6.75 15.07
CA GLY A 140 1.52 6.83 16.39
C GLY A 140 -0.01 6.73 16.40
N PRO A 141 -0.76 7.68 15.77
CA PRO A 141 -2.22 7.62 15.76
C PRO A 141 -2.79 6.35 15.08
N ALA A 142 -2.13 5.84 14.05
CA ALA A 142 -2.55 4.62 13.37
C ALA A 142 -2.33 3.38 14.26
N LEU A 143 -1.23 3.33 15.03
CA LEU A 143 -0.97 2.24 15.99
C LEU A 143 -1.94 2.30 17.19
N ASP A 144 -2.27 3.50 17.68
CA ASP A 144 -3.23 3.67 18.76
C ASP A 144 -4.62 3.17 18.35
N ARG A 145 -5.03 3.44 17.10
CA ARG A 145 -6.27 2.93 16.53
C ARG A 145 -6.37 1.38 16.62
N LEU A 146 -5.27 0.67 16.38
CA LEU A 146 -5.26 -0.79 16.40
C LEU A 146 -5.51 -1.40 17.78
N ARG A 147 -5.37 -0.61 18.84
CA ARG A 147 -5.58 -1.03 20.24
C ARG A 147 -6.96 -0.63 20.77
N GLN A 148 -7.71 0.15 19.99
CA GLN A 148 -9.02 0.66 20.41
C GLN A 148 -10.16 -0.25 19.99
N THR A 149 -11.27 -0.17 20.74
CA THR A 149 -12.55 -0.72 20.35
C THR A 149 -13.56 0.41 20.17
N TYR A 150 -14.50 0.20 19.27
CA TYR A 150 -15.50 1.18 18.88
C TYR A 150 -16.90 0.64 19.13
N PRO A 151 -17.82 1.44 19.67
CA PRO A 151 -19.18 1.00 20.00
C PRO A 151 -20.02 0.67 18.76
N SER A 152 -19.73 1.30 17.62
CA SER A 152 -20.43 1.07 16.35
C SER A 152 -19.51 1.34 15.15
N ALA A 153 -19.95 0.93 13.96
CA ALA A 153 -19.26 1.24 12.71
C ALA A 153 -19.24 2.74 12.44
N GLU A 154 -20.31 3.45 12.81
CA GLU A 154 -20.41 4.91 12.67
C GLU A 154 -19.38 5.62 13.55
N ALA A 155 -19.14 5.15 14.77
CA ALA A 155 -18.11 5.71 15.65
C ALA A 155 -16.69 5.53 15.04
N TYR A 156 -16.44 4.44 14.36
CA TYR A 156 -15.17 4.21 13.65
C TYR A 156 -15.06 5.09 12.40
N VAL A 157 -16.13 5.24 11.63
CA VAL A 157 -16.19 6.15 10.49
C VAL A 157 -15.93 7.59 10.95
N GLU A 158 -16.55 8.03 12.04
CA GLU A 158 -16.37 9.37 12.58
C GLU A 158 -14.92 9.60 13.07
N PHE A 159 -14.26 8.59 13.63
CA PHE A 159 -12.83 8.66 13.96
C PHE A 159 -12.00 9.02 12.72
N PHE A 160 -12.28 8.38 11.56
CA PHE A 160 -11.57 8.67 10.32
C PHE A 160 -12.00 9.98 9.65
N ARG A 161 -13.27 10.42 9.80
CA ARG A 161 -13.73 11.74 9.31
C ARG A 161 -12.95 12.87 9.98
N ASN A 162 -12.56 12.68 11.23
CA ASN A 162 -11.74 13.63 12.00
C ASN A 162 -10.24 13.48 11.75
N HIS A 163 -9.81 12.51 10.93
CA HIS A 163 -8.39 12.31 10.62
C HIS A 163 -7.90 13.41 9.66
N PRO A 164 -6.80 14.13 9.98
CA PRO A 164 -6.34 15.28 9.19
C PRO A 164 -6.11 14.97 7.70
N ALA A 165 -5.70 13.75 7.36
CA ALA A 165 -5.46 13.35 5.99
C ALA A 165 -6.72 13.35 5.11
N PHE A 166 -7.91 13.19 5.69
CA PHE A 166 -9.18 13.15 4.96
C PHE A 166 -9.99 14.44 5.05
N ALA A 167 -9.45 15.48 5.71
CA ALA A 167 -10.10 16.76 5.81
C ALA A 167 -10.35 17.38 4.40
N GLY A 168 -11.62 17.54 4.03
CA GLY A 168 -12.02 18.01 2.69
C GLY A 168 -11.95 16.97 1.56
N HIS A 169 -11.55 15.72 1.87
CA HIS A 169 -11.38 14.63 0.89
C HIS A 169 -12.21 13.37 1.23
N TRP A 170 -13.21 13.50 2.10
CA TRP A 170 -14.09 12.38 2.42
C TRP A 170 -14.93 11.97 1.20
N SER A 171 -14.98 10.69 0.90
CA SER A 171 -15.74 10.12 -0.22
C SER A 171 -16.31 8.75 0.16
N ASP A 172 -17.20 8.23 -0.69
CA ASP A 172 -17.76 6.89 -0.51
C ASP A 172 -16.66 5.82 -0.54
N ASP A 173 -15.60 6.00 -1.34
CA ASP A 173 -14.47 5.08 -1.37
C ASP A 173 -13.69 5.04 -0.04
N VAL A 174 -13.51 6.22 0.59
CA VAL A 174 -12.88 6.29 1.91
C VAL A 174 -13.78 5.63 2.95
N GLU A 175 -15.10 5.84 2.89
CA GLU A 175 -16.03 5.22 3.82
C GLU A 175 -16.07 3.69 3.65
N GLU A 176 -16.12 3.17 2.42
CA GLU A 176 -16.04 1.74 2.15
C GLU A 176 -14.73 1.13 2.65
N TYR A 177 -13.59 1.80 2.41
CA TYR A 177 -12.29 1.40 2.93
C TYR A 177 -12.27 1.31 4.46
N VAL A 178 -12.81 2.32 5.14
CA VAL A 178 -12.87 2.37 6.61
C VAL A 178 -13.78 1.27 7.16
N ARG A 179 -14.97 1.07 6.59
CA ARG A 179 -15.92 0.05 7.04
C ARG A 179 -15.41 -1.39 6.83
N TYR A 180 -14.66 -1.61 5.77
CA TYR A 180 -14.06 -2.93 5.48
C TYR A 180 -13.02 -3.37 6.52
N ASP A 181 -12.35 -2.43 7.17
CA ASP A 181 -11.34 -2.73 8.21
C ASP A 181 -11.97 -3.25 9.52
N LEU A 182 -13.29 -3.14 9.70
CA LEU A 182 -13.95 -3.47 10.96
C LEU A 182 -14.20 -4.96 11.16
N THR A 183 -13.99 -5.43 12.38
CA THR A 183 -14.33 -6.78 12.86
C THR A 183 -14.72 -6.75 14.34
N GLY A 184 -15.39 -7.79 14.79
CA GLY A 184 -15.80 -7.95 16.20
C GLY A 184 -17.31 -7.84 16.38
N PRO A 185 -17.81 -8.08 17.59
CA PRO A 185 -19.22 -7.94 17.91
C PRO A 185 -19.62 -6.46 18.00
N GLU A 186 -20.90 -6.17 17.78
CA GLU A 186 -21.50 -4.86 18.01
C GLU A 186 -21.18 -4.41 19.45
N GLY A 187 -20.84 -3.15 19.63
CA GLY A 187 -20.40 -2.60 20.92
C GLY A 187 -18.90 -2.75 21.22
N ALA A 188 -18.18 -3.58 20.47
CA ALA A 188 -16.74 -3.81 20.63
C ALA A 188 -16.02 -4.08 19.30
N LEU A 189 -16.35 -3.29 18.28
CA LEU A 189 -15.71 -3.35 16.96
C LEU A 189 -14.26 -2.86 17.05
N ARG A 190 -13.40 -3.44 16.24
CA ARG A 190 -11.97 -3.07 16.14
C ARG A 190 -11.45 -3.22 14.73
N SER A 191 -10.27 -2.65 14.47
CA SER A 191 -9.55 -2.88 13.21
C SER A 191 -9.21 -4.38 13.01
N ARG A 192 -9.26 -4.84 11.77
CA ARG A 192 -8.79 -6.17 11.36
C ARG A 192 -7.27 -6.28 11.34
N ALA A 193 -6.55 -5.16 11.25
CA ALA A 193 -5.10 -5.18 11.22
C ALA A 193 -4.54 -5.75 12.52
N VAL A 194 -3.68 -6.77 12.39
CA VAL A 194 -3.05 -7.47 13.52
C VAL A 194 -1.84 -6.68 14.01
N PRO A 195 -1.81 -6.21 15.28
CA PRO A 195 -0.73 -5.37 15.79
C PRO A 195 0.67 -6.00 15.67
N GLU A 196 0.77 -7.32 15.88
CA GLU A 196 2.03 -8.06 15.77
C GLU A 196 2.57 -8.05 14.33
N ALA A 197 1.68 -8.18 13.34
CA ALA A 197 2.04 -8.10 11.93
C ALA A 197 2.53 -6.69 11.57
N VAL A 198 1.81 -5.66 12.01
CA VAL A 198 2.20 -4.25 11.77
C VAL A 198 3.55 -3.94 12.40
N ARG A 199 3.81 -4.43 13.64
CA ARG A 199 5.10 -4.24 14.30
C ARG A 199 6.22 -4.96 13.56
N ALA A 200 6.05 -6.22 13.18
CA ALA A 200 7.07 -7.00 12.48
C ALA A 200 7.43 -6.36 11.13
N ASP A 201 6.45 -5.90 10.37
CA ASP A 201 6.66 -5.25 9.08
C ASP A 201 7.32 -3.88 9.22
N GLY A 202 6.88 -3.07 10.19
CA GLY A 202 7.50 -1.78 10.48
C GLY A 202 8.94 -1.91 10.94
N ARG A 203 9.24 -2.91 11.79
CA ARG A 203 10.61 -3.21 12.21
C ARG A 203 11.46 -3.60 11.01
N TRP A 204 10.98 -4.48 10.14
CA TRP A 204 11.69 -4.85 8.91
C TRP A 204 12.02 -3.64 8.04
N LEU A 205 11.06 -2.74 7.86
CA LEU A 205 11.24 -1.49 7.10
C LEU A 205 12.37 -0.60 7.66
N HIS A 206 12.64 -0.66 8.95
CA HIS A 206 13.68 0.14 9.57
C HIS A 206 15.04 -0.57 9.66
N THR A 207 15.07 -1.91 9.69
CA THR A 207 16.32 -2.66 9.92
C THR A 207 16.94 -3.25 8.65
N GLU A 208 16.15 -3.48 7.60
CA GLU A 208 16.59 -4.26 6.44
C GLU A 208 16.84 -3.40 5.18
N GLN A 209 17.36 -2.19 5.37
CA GLN A 209 17.60 -1.23 4.29
C GLN A 209 18.56 -1.75 3.22
N ALA A 210 19.57 -2.54 3.61
CA ALA A 210 20.52 -3.14 2.68
C ALA A 210 19.85 -4.18 1.76
N ALA A 211 18.95 -5.01 2.32
CA ALA A 211 18.18 -5.99 1.55
C ALA A 211 17.23 -5.28 0.56
N LEU A 212 16.60 -4.20 1.00
CA LEU A 212 15.72 -3.39 0.15
C LEU A 212 16.50 -2.69 -0.97
N THR A 213 17.68 -2.13 -0.66
CA THR A 213 18.59 -1.54 -1.66
C THR A 213 18.94 -2.55 -2.74
N THR A 214 19.40 -3.75 -2.33
CA THR A 214 19.74 -4.84 -3.26
C THR A 214 18.55 -5.23 -4.14
N ALA A 215 17.36 -5.34 -3.54
CA ALA A 215 16.15 -5.68 -4.29
C ALA A 215 15.78 -4.57 -5.30
N LEU A 216 15.81 -3.31 -4.89
CA LEU A 216 15.48 -2.17 -5.75
C LEU A 216 16.42 -2.09 -6.98
N GLU A 217 17.72 -2.36 -6.79
CA GLU A 217 18.70 -2.42 -7.87
C GLU A 217 18.54 -3.63 -8.78
N ALA A 218 17.94 -4.72 -8.30
CA ALA A 218 17.69 -5.93 -9.07
C ALA A 218 16.42 -5.87 -9.93
N VAL A 219 15.53 -4.88 -9.71
CA VAL A 219 14.32 -4.72 -10.53
C VAL A 219 14.70 -4.35 -11.96
N LYS A 220 14.27 -5.18 -12.91
CA LYS A 220 14.55 -4.97 -14.35
C LYS A 220 13.46 -4.16 -15.04
N ALA A 221 12.25 -4.23 -14.52
CA ALA A 221 11.11 -3.52 -15.10
C ALA A 221 11.27 -2.00 -14.98
N PRO A 222 10.76 -1.21 -15.92
CA PRO A 222 10.63 0.22 -15.75
C PRO A 222 9.84 0.54 -14.49
N MET A 223 10.34 1.48 -13.67
CA MET A 223 9.69 1.90 -12.43
C MET A 223 9.20 3.35 -12.54
N THR A 224 8.02 3.61 -12.01
CA THR A 224 7.55 4.97 -11.77
C THR A 224 7.27 5.14 -10.28
N LEU A 225 7.89 6.13 -9.67
CA LEU A 225 7.61 6.56 -8.30
C LEU A 225 6.67 7.77 -8.35
N LEU A 226 5.50 7.65 -7.75
CA LEU A 226 4.56 8.73 -7.54
C LEU A 226 4.63 9.16 -6.08
N ARG A 227 5.00 10.40 -5.81
CA ARG A 227 5.16 10.92 -4.45
C ARG A 227 4.10 11.95 -4.10
N ALA A 228 3.57 11.88 -2.87
CA ALA A 228 2.71 12.91 -2.32
C ALA A 228 3.56 14.04 -1.73
N PRO A 229 3.20 15.32 -1.94
CA PRO A 229 3.92 16.46 -1.35
C PRO A 229 3.64 16.64 0.15
N ARG A 230 2.65 15.95 0.72
CA ARG A 230 2.26 16.03 2.12
C ARG A 230 2.24 14.66 2.76
N GLY A 231 2.53 14.62 4.07
CA GLY A 231 2.67 13.37 4.82
C GLY A 231 1.38 12.77 5.34
N LEU A 232 1.51 11.78 6.24
CA LEU A 232 0.43 10.96 6.81
C LEU A 232 -0.67 11.75 7.52
N LEU A 233 -0.33 12.86 8.18
CA LEU A 233 -1.26 13.73 8.89
C LEU A 233 -1.52 15.03 8.11
N ASN A 234 -1.33 14.99 6.80
CA ASN A 234 -1.48 16.14 5.91
C ASN A 234 -0.49 17.30 6.23
N GLN A 235 0.60 17.03 6.93
CA GLN A 235 1.68 17.98 7.20
C GLN A 235 2.53 18.23 5.94
N ASP A 236 3.22 19.38 5.90
CA ASP A 236 4.03 19.81 4.76
C ASP A 236 5.32 18.99 4.54
N VAL A 237 5.67 18.11 5.48
CA VAL A 237 6.81 17.18 5.34
C VAL A 237 6.32 15.90 4.66
N PRO A 238 6.75 15.61 3.41
CA PRO A 238 6.36 14.40 2.70
C PRO A 238 7.03 13.15 3.29
N MET A 239 6.48 11.97 2.96
CA MET A 239 7.10 10.69 3.34
C MET A 239 8.40 10.44 2.60
N LEU A 240 8.49 10.87 1.35
CA LEU A 240 9.66 10.74 0.49
C LEU A 240 10.06 12.13 -0.03
N PRO A 241 10.87 12.89 0.73
CA PRO A 241 11.31 14.21 0.32
C PRO A 241 12.33 14.15 -0.85
N ASP A 242 12.57 15.29 -1.50
CA ASP A 242 13.41 15.37 -2.70
C ASP A 242 14.86 14.93 -2.44
N ASP A 243 15.40 15.22 -1.27
CA ASP A 243 16.76 14.82 -0.86
C ASP A 243 16.90 13.30 -0.68
N LEU A 244 15.80 12.59 -0.42
CA LEU A 244 15.74 11.13 -0.45
C LEU A 244 15.52 10.58 -1.87
N ALA A 245 14.61 11.16 -2.65
CA ALA A 245 14.19 10.61 -3.94
C ALA A 245 15.19 10.89 -5.07
N ALA A 246 15.73 12.10 -5.16
CA ALA A 246 16.61 12.50 -6.24
C ALA A 246 17.89 11.65 -6.38
N PRO A 247 18.59 11.26 -5.30
CA PRO A 247 19.74 10.35 -5.40
C PRO A 247 19.38 8.99 -6.01
N TRP A 248 18.18 8.46 -5.69
CA TRP A 248 17.71 7.18 -6.24
C TRP A 248 17.35 7.31 -7.72
N ALA A 249 16.65 8.38 -8.11
CA ALA A 249 16.35 8.65 -9.51
C ALA A 249 17.62 8.81 -10.37
N ALA A 250 18.67 9.44 -9.81
CA ALA A 250 19.97 9.54 -10.47
C ALA A 250 20.71 8.19 -10.57
N ARG A 251 20.56 7.32 -9.56
CA ARG A 251 21.23 6.01 -9.49
C ARG A 251 20.55 4.95 -10.36
N LEU A 252 19.25 5.04 -10.56
CA LEU A 252 18.43 4.07 -11.26
C LEU A 252 17.83 4.67 -12.53
N PRO A 253 18.47 4.53 -13.70
CA PRO A 253 17.98 5.14 -14.96
C PRO A 253 16.58 4.68 -15.38
N GLY A 254 16.13 3.52 -14.88
CA GLY A 254 14.77 2.99 -15.11
C GLY A 254 13.72 3.54 -14.16
N LEU A 255 14.08 4.37 -13.18
CA LEU A 255 13.17 4.97 -12.21
C LEU A 255 12.78 6.39 -12.66
N ARG A 256 11.49 6.59 -12.97
CA ARG A 256 10.89 7.90 -13.16
C ARG A 256 10.30 8.38 -11.83
N ASP A 257 10.77 9.52 -11.35
CA ASP A 257 10.24 10.19 -10.16
C ASP A 257 9.27 11.31 -10.54
N GLU A 258 8.08 11.34 -9.90
CA GLU A 258 7.02 12.30 -10.19
C GLU A 258 6.29 12.68 -8.89
N VAL A 259 6.18 13.97 -8.61
CA VAL A 259 5.34 14.49 -7.50
C VAL A 259 3.92 14.69 -8.02
N VAL A 260 2.94 14.07 -7.36
CA VAL A 260 1.52 14.26 -7.64
C VAL A 260 1.03 15.44 -6.82
N PRO A 261 0.60 16.55 -7.44
CA PRO A 261 0.24 17.76 -6.71
C PRO A 261 -1.05 17.59 -5.90
N ASP A 262 -1.26 18.48 -4.93
CA ASP A 262 -2.50 18.65 -4.16
C ASP A 262 -2.99 17.41 -3.42
N CYS A 263 -2.07 16.52 -3.01
CA CYS A 263 -2.41 15.33 -2.24
C CYS A 263 -1.50 15.12 -1.02
N ASN A 264 -1.89 14.18 -0.17
CA ASN A 264 -1.10 13.66 0.93
C ASN A 264 -0.93 12.14 0.77
N HIS A 265 -0.22 11.52 1.72
CA HIS A 265 0.05 10.09 1.72
C HIS A 265 -1.20 9.19 1.51
N TYR A 266 -2.37 9.59 2.00
CA TYR A 266 -3.62 8.83 1.80
C TYR A 266 -4.33 9.24 0.52
N THR A 267 -4.52 10.53 0.30
CA THR A 267 -5.35 11.02 -0.81
C THR A 267 -4.76 10.74 -2.18
N ILE A 268 -3.48 10.42 -2.28
CA ILE A 268 -2.83 9.99 -3.53
C ILE A 268 -3.49 8.75 -4.16
N VAL A 269 -4.17 7.89 -3.37
CA VAL A 269 -4.92 6.71 -3.86
C VAL A 269 -6.44 6.85 -3.75
N PHE A 270 -6.96 7.98 -3.21
CA PHE A 270 -8.39 8.21 -3.02
C PHE A 270 -8.93 9.42 -3.79
N ASP A 271 -8.16 10.51 -3.92
CA ASP A 271 -8.61 11.71 -4.63
C ASP A 271 -8.68 11.47 -6.13
N ASP A 272 -9.77 11.93 -6.76
CA ASP A 272 -10.09 11.66 -8.15
C ASP A 272 -9.00 12.11 -9.14
N ARG A 273 -8.36 13.25 -8.88
CA ARG A 273 -7.29 13.79 -9.74
C ARG A 273 -6.01 12.98 -9.58
N CYS A 274 -5.69 12.59 -8.35
CA CYS A 274 -4.51 11.77 -8.07
C CYS A 274 -4.67 10.36 -8.65
N VAL A 275 -5.87 9.78 -8.51
CA VAL A 275 -6.23 8.48 -9.10
C VAL A 275 -6.15 8.53 -10.64
N ALA A 276 -6.54 9.64 -11.29
CA ALA A 276 -6.36 9.79 -12.73
C ALA A 276 -4.88 9.73 -13.13
N THR A 277 -3.99 10.47 -12.42
CA THR A 277 -2.55 10.41 -12.63
C THR A 277 -1.99 9.00 -12.41
N LEU A 278 -2.42 8.33 -11.33
CA LEU A 278 -2.02 6.96 -11.04
C LEU A 278 -2.44 6.00 -12.15
N LEU A 279 -3.69 6.07 -12.62
CA LEU A 279 -4.19 5.25 -13.72
C LEU A 279 -3.40 5.48 -15.01
N ASP A 280 -3.08 6.72 -15.36
CA ASP A 280 -2.24 7.03 -16.52
C ASP A 280 -0.88 6.31 -16.46
N ARG A 281 -0.30 6.13 -15.28
CA ARG A 281 0.99 5.42 -15.12
C ARG A 281 0.80 3.90 -15.06
N LEU A 282 -0.31 3.43 -14.52
CA LEU A 282 -0.64 1.99 -14.50
C LEU A 282 -0.98 1.47 -15.89
N THR A 283 -1.68 2.28 -16.70
CA THR A 283 -2.26 1.84 -17.98
C THR A 283 -1.53 2.39 -19.23
N ALA A 284 -0.44 3.11 -19.05
CA ALA A 284 0.41 3.56 -20.15
C ALA A 284 0.75 2.40 -21.12
N PRO A 285 0.93 2.64 -22.42
CA PRO A 285 1.28 1.64 -23.40
C PRO A 285 2.66 1.00 -23.16
#